data_269368a53b30d5dce253e75f50567c9e
#
_entry.id   269368a53b30d5dce253e75f50567c9e
#
_cell.length_a   1.000
_cell.length_b   1.000
_cell.length_c   1.000
_cell.angle_alpha   90.00
_cell.angle_beta   90.00
_cell.angle_gamma   90.00
#
_symmetry.space_group_name_H-M   'P 1'
#
loop_
_entity.id
_entity.type
_entity.pdbx_description
1 polymer ?
#
loop_
_entity_poly.entity_id
_entity_poly.type
_entity_poly.pdbx_seq_one_letter_code
_entity_poly.pdbx_strand_id
1 'polypeptide(L)'
;MRKRKFATFVITLMIVMTGVSTIKVISYAQEESENSSVSIQTGDIEYRYSAESDPQNGVALKVEWNEPKLGEDTTFHVSADGGSGRYLFRMDAPSYSNPGEYSFESVADPSRGAWIQYTDECESHDFEFTMTASGVYNFRFYVMDKTSGVYYMRVSTNIQVSDRAYPSVGDIVNAAVKKCSKETDGSDYEKALWLHDWLLQQLDYDHSLKWSSAESALTRKLGTCQAYESAYSKLLTAAGITNAETRDTYDGHTWNAMKLDGKWYQVDCTWDDTKDNYYNFDPTHLYFGLTDELMALAHNGHNKIYTASGYGTRSTSLADNYFVRNGDAAKWARAYAERIQKNLNAGKTKFEVSTDNASYPPSISGIQNGIIAYALNQMTWKAGSKKVALRVAGTSTKLSFTAKYTDTVKRVRIVFAPNGGRVSSGSKTVICGKTYGALPAPTRRGYTFAGWYTAKSGGSRIGSSSVVRTTRNQTLYARWKLVKYKIQYRLGKGTNSRSNPAGYTVRSRTIVLKNPVRKGYTFKGWYSDPKFKKKVRKIAAGSTGSRKLYARWVRK
;
A
#
# COMPACT_ATOMS: atom_id res chain seq x y z
N MET A 1 2.64 -0.96 50.08
CA MET A 1 2.06 -0.20 48.96
C MET A 1 2.84 1.10 48.78
N ARG A 2 3.85 1.10 47.92
CA ARG A 2 4.60 2.31 47.53
C ARG A 2 4.24 2.66 46.10
N LYS A 3 3.54 3.77 45.91
CA LYS A 3 3.26 4.36 44.60
C LYS A 3 4.57 4.87 44.00
N ARG A 4 5.08 4.20 42.97
CA ARG A 4 6.15 4.74 42.12
C ARG A 4 5.49 5.69 41.10
N LYS A 5 5.86 6.95 41.18
CA LYS A 5 5.56 7.97 40.18
C LYS A 5 6.38 7.62 38.91
N PHE A 6 5.72 7.31 37.84
CA PHE A 6 6.35 7.28 36.51
C PHE A 6 6.61 8.75 36.12
N ALA A 7 7.88 9.10 36.00
CA ALA A 7 8.29 10.30 35.30
C ALA A 7 8.22 10.00 33.82
N THR A 8 7.28 10.62 33.15
CA THR A 8 7.22 10.67 31.67
C THR A 8 8.41 11.54 31.23
N PHE A 9 9.47 10.91 30.76
CA PHE A 9 10.51 11.60 30.01
C PHE A 9 9.94 11.89 28.62
N VAL A 10 9.34 13.05 28.47
CA VAL A 10 9.19 13.66 27.15
C VAL A 10 10.58 14.17 26.78
N ILE A 11 11.31 13.39 25.99
CA ILE A 11 12.49 13.90 25.31
C ILE A 11 11.96 14.79 24.19
N THR A 12 11.74 16.07 24.52
CA THR A 12 11.67 17.10 23.50
C THR A 12 13.10 17.30 23.03
N LEU A 13 13.51 16.50 22.04
CA LEU A 13 14.74 16.72 21.32
C LEU A 13 14.48 17.92 20.41
N MET A 14 14.64 19.12 20.94
CA MET A 14 14.83 20.31 20.11
C MET A 14 16.23 20.22 19.51
N ILE A 15 16.38 19.46 18.44
CA ILE A 15 17.55 19.57 17.59
C ILE A 15 17.24 20.72 16.63
N VAL A 16 17.68 21.88 16.97
CA VAL A 16 17.87 22.94 15.98
C VAL A 16 19.08 22.52 15.17
N MET A 17 18.85 21.80 14.07
CA MET A 17 19.88 21.59 13.05
C MET A 17 19.93 22.85 12.18
N THR A 18 20.55 23.84 12.72
CA THR A 18 21.37 24.72 11.90
C THR A 18 22.68 23.97 11.71
N GLY A 19 23.23 23.91 10.51
CA GLY A 19 24.53 23.30 10.19
C GLY A 19 25.68 24.07 10.85
N VAL A 20 25.62 24.27 12.15
CA VAL A 20 26.62 24.97 12.94
C VAL A 20 27.49 23.93 13.62
N SER A 21 28.75 23.96 13.28
CA SER A 21 29.81 23.44 14.15
C SER A 21 29.51 23.88 15.57
N THR A 22 29.26 22.93 16.48
CA THR A 22 28.99 23.26 17.88
C THR A 22 30.23 23.88 18.46
N ILE A 23 30.31 25.20 18.41
CA ILE A 23 31.31 25.91 19.21
C ILE A 23 30.88 25.76 20.64
N LYS A 24 31.68 25.05 21.41
CA LYS A 24 31.44 24.86 22.84
C LYS A 24 31.66 26.20 23.54
N VAL A 25 30.59 26.98 23.73
CA VAL A 25 30.62 28.10 24.64
C VAL A 25 30.60 27.55 26.06
N ILE A 26 31.72 27.52 26.72
CA ILE A 26 31.80 27.24 28.16
C ILE A 26 31.37 28.51 28.87
N SER A 27 30.11 28.54 29.33
CA SER A 27 29.69 29.55 30.32
C SER A 27 30.26 29.15 31.67
N TYR A 28 31.21 29.93 32.18
CA TYR A 28 31.65 29.80 33.56
C TYR A 28 30.54 30.31 34.48
N ALA A 29 29.96 29.42 35.27
CA ALA A 29 29.27 29.80 36.47
C ALA A 29 30.34 30.22 37.48
N GLN A 30 30.28 31.46 37.96
CA GLN A 30 31.09 31.95 39.07
C GLN A 30 30.65 31.17 40.34
N GLU A 31 31.51 30.28 40.81
CA GLU A 31 31.57 29.95 42.24
C GLU A 31 32.77 30.69 42.83
N GLU A 32 32.45 31.60 43.75
CA GLU A 32 33.44 32.17 44.63
C GLU A 32 33.98 31.12 45.59
N SER A 33 35.27 30.79 45.54
CA SER A 33 36.01 30.37 46.72
C SER A 33 37.52 30.50 46.51
N GLU A 34 38.09 31.33 47.36
CA GLU A 34 39.40 31.27 48.02
C GLU A 34 40.69 31.13 47.19
N ASN A 35 41.47 32.21 47.34
CA ASN A 35 42.90 32.36 47.02
C ASN A 35 43.73 31.08 47.26
N SER A 36 44.25 30.54 46.17
CA SER A 36 45.56 29.99 46.11
C SER A 36 46.19 30.35 44.78
N SER A 37 47.16 31.24 44.80
CA SER A 37 47.98 31.60 43.69
C SER A 37 48.79 30.39 43.20
N VAL A 38 48.22 29.63 42.24
CA VAL A 38 49.00 28.73 41.41
C VAL A 38 49.44 29.57 40.21
N SER A 39 50.70 29.94 40.16
CA SER A 39 51.35 30.43 38.97
C SER A 39 51.36 29.29 37.95
N ILE A 40 50.42 29.28 37.05
CA ILE A 40 50.52 28.47 35.82
C ILE A 40 51.60 29.13 35.01
N GLN A 41 52.77 28.51 34.92
CA GLN A 41 53.75 28.78 33.87
C GLN A 41 53.01 28.48 32.57
N THR A 42 52.66 29.49 31.82
CA THR A 42 52.31 29.38 30.40
C THR A 42 53.62 29.04 29.69
N GLY A 43 53.92 27.74 29.59
CA GLY A 43 54.90 27.30 28.61
C GLY A 43 54.35 27.66 27.24
N ASP A 44 55.11 28.39 26.45
CA ASP A 44 54.79 28.72 25.07
C ASP A 44 54.42 27.41 24.34
N ILE A 45 53.18 27.28 23.93
CA ILE A 45 52.75 26.12 23.12
C ILE A 45 53.39 26.34 21.75
N GLU A 46 54.38 25.51 21.39
CA GLU A 46 55.03 25.57 20.10
C GLU A 46 54.08 24.92 19.06
N TYR A 47 53.47 25.71 18.18
CA TYR A 47 52.66 25.23 17.09
C TYR A 47 53.52 24.84 15.90
N ARG A 48 53.20 23.71 15.27
CA ARG A 48 53.97 23.12 14.15
C ARG A 48 53.62 23.78 12.80
N TYR A 49 52.41 24.24 12.65
CA TYR A 49 51.87 24.83 11.41
C TYR A 49 51.30 26.21 11.67
N SER A 50 51.42 27.09 10.68
CA SER A 50 50.80 28.42 10.71
C SER A 50 50.34 28.84 9.33
N ALA A 51 49.38 29.77 9.30
CA ALA A 51 48.92 30.49 8.11
C ALA A 51 48.66 31.95 8.48
N GLU A 52 49.11 32.87 7.63
CA GLU A 52 48.99 34.29 7.87
C GLU A 52 48.34 35.01 6.69
N SER A 53 47.65 36.10 6.95
CA SER A 53 47.11 36.99 5.91
C SER A 53 48.11 38.09 5.55
N ASP A 54 47.99 38.61 4.34
CA ASP A 54 48.61 39.91 4.06
C ASP A 54 48.01 41.00 4.96
N PRO A 55 48.80 41.98 5.44
CA PRO A 55 48.28 43.04 6.28
C PRO A 55 47.25 43.94 5.54
N GLN A 56 46.13 44.22 6.21
CA GLN A 56 45.11 45.15 5.72
C GLN A 56 44.86 46.23 6.79
N ASN A 57 45.02 47.50 6.45
CA ASN A 57 44.93 48.62 7.39
C ASN A 57 45.84 48.47 8.62
N GLY A 58 47.00 47.85 8.42
CA GLY A 58 47.97 47.61 9.50
C GLY A 58 47.62 46.44 10.43
N VAL A 59 46.59 45.66 10.10
CA VAL A 59 46.22 44.41 10.83
C VAL A 59 46.60 43.19 10.00
N ALA A 60 47.22 42.17 10.61
CA ALA A 60 47.50 40.87 10.00
C ALA A 60 46.90 39.75 10.88
N LEU A 61 46.18 38.82 10.26
CA LEU A 61 45.60 37.64 10.93
C LEU A 61 46.59 36.47 10.86
N LYS A 62 46.84 35.84 11.97
CA LYS A 62 47.62 34.61 12.07
C LYS A 62 46.79 33.47 12.67
N VAL A 63 46.98 32.29 12.15
CA VAL A 63 46.36 31.03 12.66
C VAL A 63 47.46 30.00 12.82
N GLU A 64 47.50 29.33 13.97
CA GLU A 64 48.49 28.34 14.31
C GLU A 64 47.84 27.05 14.80
N TRP A 65 48.40 25.86 14.45
CA TRP A 65 47.86 24.59 14.88
C TRP A 65 48.93 23.51 14.88
N ASN A 66 48.64 22.39 15.56
CA ASN A 66 49.48 21.19 15.56
C ASN A 66 48.96 20.11 14.62
N GLU A 67 49.69 19.02 14.42
CA GLU A 67 49.31 17.90 13.57
C GLU A 67 47.93 17.36 13.98
N PRO A 68 46.90 17.46 13.12
CA PRO A 68 45.58 16.98 13.47
C PRO A 68 45.53 15.46 13.42
N LYS A 69 44.75 14.87 14.34
CA LYS A 69 44.49 13.45 14.39
C LYS A 69 42.97 13.22 14.27
N LEU A 70 42.61 12.21 13.50
CA LEU A 70 41.23 11.84 13.31
C LEU A 70 40.58 11.41 14.64
N GLY A 71 39.48 12.06 15.02
CA GLY A 71 38.75 11.80 16.24
C GLY A 71 39.25 12.52 17.49
N GLU A 72 40.35 13.25 17.39
CA GLU A 72 40.87 14.11 18.46
C GLU A 72 40.56 15.59 18.13
N ASP A 73 40.36 16.40 19.17
CA ASP A 73 40.14 17.82 18.99
C ASP A 73 41.44 18.49 18.53
N THR A 74 41.36 19.26 17.45
CA THR A 74 42.44 20.10 16.94
C THR A 74 42.16 21.52 17.32
N THR A 75 43.11 22.13 18.07
CA THR A 75 43.06 23.54 18.46
C THR A 75 43.67 24.41 17.38
N PHE A 76 42.97 25.42 16.96
CA PHE A 76 43.40 26.48 16.07
C PHE A 76 43.55 27.78 16.86
N HIS A 77 44.75 28.15 17.18
CA HIS A 77 45.04 29.39 17.83
C HIS A 77 45.00 30.54 16.81
N VAL A 78 44.10 31.49 16.98
CA VAL A 78 43.96 32.68 16.12
C VAL A 78 44.40 33.90 16.90
N SER A 79 45.26 34.69 16.26
CA SER A 79 45.74 35.97 16.76
C SER A 79 45.80 36.99 15.64
N ALA A 80 45.94 38.26 15.97
CA ALA A 80 46.20 39.30 14.98
C ALA A 80 47.20 40.31 15.53
N ASP A 81 48.02 40.82 14.62
CA ASP A 81 49.01 41.85 14.93
C ASP A 81 48.57 43.18 14.38
N GLY A 82 48.90 44.26 15.10
CA GLY A 82 48.61 45.64 14.69
C GLY A 82 47.20 46.11 15.02
N GLY A 83 46.80 47.21 14.44
CA GLY A 83 45.45 47.77 14.66
C GLY A 83 45.16 48.19 16.10
N SER A 84 43.98 47.85 16.63
CA SER A 84 43.55 48.24 17.97
C SER A 84 44.11 47.34 19.10
N GLY A 85 44.65 46.16 18.76
CA GLY A 85 45.05 45.13 19.70
C GLY A 85 43.89 44.36 20.34
N ARG A 86 42.66 44.64 19.94
CA ARG A 86 41.46 43.87 20.35
C ARG A 86 40.57 43.57 19.16
N TYR A 87 40.31 42.29 18.96
CA TYR A 87 39.73 41.80 17.73
C TYR A 87 38.56 40.90 18.00
N LEU A 88 37.69 40.70 17.02
CA LEU A 88 36.66 39.67 16.99
C LEU A 88 37.10 38.63 15.97
N PHE A 89 37.15 37.36 16.39
CA PHE A 89 37.53 36.23 15.51
C PHE A 89 36.36 35.36 15.17
N ARG A 90 36.48 34.67 14.03
CA ARG A 90 35.51 33.67 13.57
C ARG A 90 36.21 32.55 12.81
N MET A 91 35.71 31.33 12.98
CA MET A 91 36.12 30.15 12.20
C MET A 91 34.92 29.61 11.41
N ASP A 92 35.10 29.45 10.10
CA ASP A 92 34.20 28.61 9.27
C ASP A 92 34.88 27.26 9.06
N ALA A 93 34.23 26.21 9.51
CA ALA A 93 34.71 24.82 9.39
C ALA A 93 33.90 24.04 8.36
N PRO A 94 34.49 23.04 7.68
CA PRO A 94 33.76 22.15 6.79
C PRO A 94 32.80 21.22 7.57
N SER A 95 31.87 20.57 6.82
CA SER A 95 30.97 19.58 7.40
C SER A 95 31.71 18.37 7.95
N TYR A 96 31.26 17.84 9.11
CA TYR A 96 31.79 16.61 9.66
C TYR A 96 31.55 15.39 8.77
N SER A 97 30.45 15.35 8.04
CA SER A 97 30.07 14.21 7.20
C SER A 97 30.76 14.19 5.83
N ASN A 98 31.19 15.38 5.34
CA ASN A 98 31.87 15.51 4.05
C ASN A 98 32.91 16.63 4.10
N PRO A 99 34.20 16.30 4.30
CA PRO A 99 35.27 17.30 4.41
C PRO A 99 35.42 18.19 3.17
N GLY A 100 34.96 17.75 2.01
CA GLY A 100 35.00 18.50 0.74
C GLY A 100 33.82 19.42 0.51
N GLU A 101 32.78 19.33 1.33
CA GLU A 101 31.58 20.18 1.24
C GLU A 101 31.58 21.23 2.35
N TYR A 102 31.44 22.49 1.94
CA TYR A 102 31.18 23.57 2.86
C TYR A 102 29.70 23.68 3.14
N SER A 103 29.31 23.49 4.38
CA SER A 103 28.10 24.14 4.87
C SER A 103 28.48 25.57 5.24
N PHE A 104 28.42 26.46 4.29
CA PHE A 104 28.39 27.88 4.62
C PHE A 104 27.03 28.16 5.26
N GLU A 105 26.98 28.24 6.55
CA GLU A 105 26.04 29.14 7.12
C GLU A 105 26.49 30.52 6.72
N SER A 106 25.76 31.12 5.81
CA SER A 106 25.94 32.53 5.47
C SER A 106 25.79 33.29 6.78
N VAL A 107 26.91 33.77 7.27
CA VAL A 107 26.91 34.68 8.39
C VAL A 107 26.24 35.96 7.92
N ALA A 108 25.01 36.05 8.30
CA ALA A 108 24.25 37.18 7.96
C ALA A 108 24.59 38.31 8.95
N ASP A 109 24.75 39.48 8.42
CA ASP A 109 24.99 40.74 9.14
C ASP A 109 23.90 40.95 10.22
N PRO A 110 24.25 41.11 11.52
CA PRO A 110 23.27 41.42 12.57
C PRO A 110 22.41 42.63 12.28
N SER A 111 22.93 43.61 11.54
CA SER A 111 22.15 44.76 11.10
C SER A 111 21.03 44.39 10.13
N ARG A 112 21.07 43.19 9.53
CA ARG A 112 20.08 42.62 8.61
C ARG A 112 19.30 41.45 9.23
N GLY A 113 19.40 41.23 10.54
CA GLY A 113 18.63 40.22 11.27
C GLY A 113 19.18 38.81 11.19
N ALA A 114 20.47 38.62 10.98
CA ALA A 114 21.07 37.32 10.86
C ALA A 114 22.30 37.14 11.79
N TRP A 115 22.60 35.90 12.13
CA TRP A 115 23.56 35.56 13.20
C TRP A 115 24.99 35.52 12.68
N ILE A 116 25.86 36.41 13.20
CA ILE A 116 27.32 36.33 13.03
C ILE A 116 27.90 35.74 14.31
N GLN A 117 28.58 34.62 14.19
CA GLN A 117 29.30 34.01 15.31
C GLN A 117 30.77 34.51 15.32
N TYR A 118 30.96 35.73 15.66
CA TYR A 118 32.26 36.23 16.07
C TYR A 118 32.41 36.05 17.58
N THR A 119 33.65 35.89 18.05
CA THR A 119 33.99 35.95 19.47
C THR A 119 33.63 37.31 20.06
N ASP A 120 33.65 37.40 21.38
CA ASP A 120 33.80 38.71 22.03
C ASP A 120 35.17 39.28 21.69
N GLU A 121 35.35 40.60 21.93
CA GLU A 121 36.63 41.26 21.67
C GLU A 121 37.74 40.68 22.55
N CYS A 122 38.78 40.13 21.93
CA CYS A 122 39.94 39.52 22.58
C CYS A 122 41.25 39.79 21.78
N GLU A 123 42.39 39.48 22.37
CA GLU A 123 43.70 39.57 21.73
C GLU A 123 43.96 38.35 20.84
N SER A 124 43.56 37.18 21.31
CA SER A 124 43.63 35.90 20.60
C SER A 124 42.47 34.99 21.02
N HIS A 125 42.24 33.92 20.27
CA HIS A 125 41.20 32.93 20.59
C HIS A 125 41.60 31.54 20.10
N ASP A 126 41.17 30.49 20.84
CA ASP A 126 41.36 29.10 20.46
C ASP A 126 40.04 28.51 19.98
N PHE A 127 39.99 28.13 18.70
CA PHE A 127 38.89 27.32 18.15
C PHE A 127 39.25 25.85 18.18
N GLU A 128 38.31 25.04 18.55
CA GLU A 128 38.47 23.57 18.56
C GLU A 128 37.60 22.93 17.45
N PHE A 129 38.16 21.95 16.76
CA PHE A 129 37.42 21.17 15.76
C PHE A 129 37.90 19.72 15.75
N THR A 130 36.95 18.77 15.79
CA THR A 130 37.23 17.34 15.68
C THR A 130 37.00 16.87 14.24
N MET A 131 38.03 16.40 13.58
CA MET A 131 37.92 15.81 12.23
C MET A 131 37.52 14.34 12.37
N THR A 132 36.40 13.95 11.76
CA THR A 132 35.79 12.59 11.96
C THR A 132 35.75 11.76 10.69
N ALA A 133 36.30 12.25 9.57
CA ALA A 133 36.47 11.51 8.33
C ALA A 133 37.81 11.84 7.69
N SER A 134 38.39 10.88 6.98
CA SER A 134 39.59 11.13 6.18
C SER A 134 39.27 12.03 4.99
N GLY A 135 40.14 12.96 4.72
CA GLY A 135 39.98 13.89 3.60
C GLY A 135 40.76 15.17 3.75
N VAL A 136 40.43 16.16 2.90
CA VAL A 136 40.98 17.50 2.95
C VAL A 136 39.94 18.44 3.54
N TYR A 137 40.25 18.95 4.71
CA TYR A 137 39.42 19.93 5.42
C TYR A 137 39.89 21.34 5.05
N ASN A 138 38.95 22.18 4.62
CA ASN A 138 39.25 23.58 4.29
C ASN A 138 38.63 24.49 5.35
N PHE A 139 39.45 25.08 6.18
CA PHE A 139 39.04 26.04 7.20
C PHE A 139 39.22 27.45 6.72
N ARG A 140 38.38 28.37 7.19
CA ARG A 140 38.49 29.79 6.99
C ARG A 140 38.39 30.49 8.32
N PHE A 141 39.37 31.32 8.59
CA PHE A 141 39.45 32.14 9.78
C PHE A 141 39.34 33.59 9.41
N TYR A 142 38.61 34.33 10.21
CA TYR A 142 38.35 35.75 9.96
C TYR A 142 38.71 36.55 11.19
N VAL A 143 39.17 37.78 10.96
CA VAL A 143 39.35 38.79 11.98
C VAL A 143 38.56 40.06 11.62
N MET A 144 38.01 40.70 12.63
CA MET A 144 37.40 41.99 12.54
C MET A 144 38.06 42.94 13.57
N ASP A 145 38.54 44.09 13.11
CA ASP A 145 38.95 45.22 13.93
C ASP A 145 38.20 46.46 13.46
N LYS A 146 37.14 46.82 14.16
CA LYS A 146 36.29 47.96 13.82
C LYS A 146 37.02 49.29 13.89
N THR A 147 37.98 49.40 14.82
CA THR A 147 38.78 50.64 15.03
C THR A 147 39.68 50.92 13.85
N SER A 148 40.30 49.86 13.30
CA SER A 148 41.19 49.98 12.12
C SER A 148 40.43 49.87 10.79
N GLY A 149 39.10 49.74 10.82
CA GLY A 149 38.27 49.59 9.64
C GLY A 149 38.44 48.27 8.89
N VAL A 150 38.86 47.21 9.58
CA VAL A 150 38.98 45.85 9.06
C VAL A 150 37.73 45.06 9.43
N TYR A 151 36.94 44.60 8.43
CA TYR A 151 35.66 43.93 8.69
C TYR A 151 35.62 42.45 8.27
N TYR A 152 36.45 42.02 7.31
CA TYR A 152 36.36 40.67 6.75
C TYR A 152 37.72 40.13 6.30
N MET A 153 38.80 40.42 7.03
CA MET A 153 40.09 39.83 6.72
C MET A 153 40.04 38.33 6.95
N ARG A 154 40.58 37.54 6.04
CA ARG A 154 40.46 36.11 6.01
C ARG A 154 41.75 35.38 5.71
N VAL A 155 42.00 34.29 6.42
CA VAL A 155 42.98 33.25 6.09
C VAL A 155 42.27 31.94 5.81
N SER A 156 42.72 31.17 4.83
CA SER A 156 42.19 29.82 4.53
C SER A 156 43.28 28.76 4.60
N THR A 157 42.99 27.63 5.18
CA THR A 157 43.90 26.49 5.30
C THR A 157 43.32 25.24 4.68
N ASN A 158 44.14 24.37 4.10
CA ASN A 158 43.78 23.04 3.64
C ASN A 158 44.53 22.02 4.47
N ILE A 159 43.84 21.22 5.25
CA ILE A 159 44.41 20.25 6.17
C ILE A 159 44.03 18.83 5.70
N GLN A 160 45.04 18.06 5.35
CA GLN A 160 44.85 16.67 4.98
C GLN A 160 44.90 15.79 6.22
N VAL A 161 43.83 15.02 6.44
CA VAL A 161 43.75 14.02 7.52
C VAL A 161 43.48 12.65 6.92
N SER A 162 44.11 11.61 7.45
CA SER A 162 43.84 10.23 7.07
C SER A 162 44.00 9.32 8.27
N ASP A 163 43.11 8.33 8.37
CA ASP A 163 43.23 7.27 9.38
C ASP A 163 43.77 6.00 8.73
N ARG A 164 44.99 5.62 9.13
CA ARG A 164 45.66 4.39 8.64
C ARG A 164 45.49 3.22 9.61
N ALA A 165 44.81 3.41 10.73
CA ALA A 165 44.60 2.37 11.74
C ALA A 165 43.57 1.33 11.31
N TYR A 166 42.74 1.65 10.33
CA TYR A 166 41.65 0.79 9.84
C TYR A 166 41.84 0.46 8.36
N PRO A 167 41.24 -0.65 7.88
CA PRO A 167 41.10 -0.90 6.45
C PRO A 167 40.35 0.23 5.77
N SER A 168 40.56 0.41 4.48
CA SER A 168 39.81 1.42 3.74
C SER A 168 38.30 1.10 3.75
N VAL A 169 37.46 2.16 3.70
CA VAL A 169 36.00 2.00 3.58
C VAL A 169 35.64 1.07 2.42
N GLY A 170 36.35 1.20 1.28
CA GLY A 170 36.15 0.33 0.12
C GLY A 170 36.43 -1.14 0.41
N ASP A 171 37.48 -1.44 1.14
CA ASP A 171 37.82 -2.82 1.50
C ASP A 171 36.80 -3.43 2.45
N ILE A 172 36.32 -2.65 3.44
CA ILE A 172 35.26 -3.08 4.38
C ILE A 172 33.97 -3.37 3.62
N VAL A 173 33.53 -2.45 2.76
CA VAL A 173 32.33 -2.60 1.95
C VAL A 173 32.43 -3.81 1.02
N ASN A 174 33.54 -3.96 0.31
CA ASN A 174 33.75 -5.09 -0.60
C ASN A 174 33.75 -6.43 0.14
N ALA A 175 34.35 -6.49 1.33
CA ALA A 175 34.37 -7.69 2.17
C ALA A 175 32.95 -8.05 2.64
N ALA A 176 32.15 -7.06 3.08
CA ALA A 176 30.76 -7.25 3.49
C ALA A 176 29.90 -7.75 2.33
N VAL A 177 29.97 -7.11 1.15
CA VAL A 177 29.20 -7.51 -0.03
C VAL A 177 29.61 -8.90 -0.53
N LYS A 178 30.89 -9.23 -0.49
CA LYS A 178 31.37 -10.58 -0.83
C LYS A 178 30.82 -11.65 0.12
N LYS A 179 30.69 -11.33 1.42
CA LYS A 179 30.08 -12.23 2.40
C LYS A 179 28.58 -12.34 2.16
N CYS A 180 27.88 -11.22 2.00
CA CYS A 180 26.47 -11.15 1.65
C CYS A 180 26.12 -12.03 0.43
N SER A 181 26.89 -11.92 -0.66
CA SER A 181 26.67 -12.71 -1.88
C SER A 181 26.83 -14.22 -1.71
N LYS A 182 27.48 -14.68 -0.63
CA LYS A 182 27.63 -16.11 -0.32
C LYS A 182 26.51 -16.63 0.59
N GLU A 183 25.94 -15.77 1.39
CA GLU A 183 25.00 -16.11 2.46
C GLU A 183 23.54 -15.81 2.08
N THR A 184 23.29 -15.18 0.91
CA THR A 184 21.96 -14.85 0.41
C THR A 184 21.65 -15.60 -0.89
N ASP A 185 20.38 -15.62 -1.30
CA ASP A 185 19.93 -16.16 -2.60
C ASP A 185 20.27 -15.25 -3.80
N GLY A 186 20.85 -14.07 -3.53
CA GLY A 186 21.23 -13.07 -4.53
C GLY A 186 20.12 -12.13 -4.96
N SER A 187 18.90 -12.28 -4.44
CA SER A 187 17.81 -11.30 -4.68
C SER A 187 18.15 -9.95 -4.03
N ASP A 188 17.60 -8.87 -4.58
CA ASP A 188 17.85 -7.53 -4.03
C ASP A 188 17.31 -7.41 -2.60
N TYR A 189 16.18 -8.05 -2.31
CA TYR A 189 15.61 -8.09 -0.97
C TYR A 189 16.56 -8.77 0.04
N GLU A 190 17.01 -9.99 -0.23
CA GLU A 190 17.87 -10.74 0.68
C GLU A 190 19.21 -10.05 0.88
N LYS A 191 19.80 -9.47 -0.18
CA LYS A 191 21.02 -8.67 -0.07
C LYS A 191 20.81 -7.44 0.81
N ALA A 192 19.71 -6.67 0.58
CA ALA A 192 19.43 -5.47 1.35
C ALA A 192 19.23 -5.81 2.84
N LEU A 193 18.42 -6.84 3.15
CA LEU A 193 18.18 -7.28 4.52
C LEU A 193 19.48 -7.75 5.20
N TRP A 194 20.27 -8.58 4.54
CA TRP A 194 21.51 -9.05 5.08
C TRP A 194 22.51 -7.90 5.40
N LEU A 195 22.60 -6.92 4.50
CA LEU A 195 23.47 -5.75 4.69
C LEU A 195 22.95 -4.81 5.78
N HIS A 196 21.64 -4.69 5.95
CA HIS A 196 21.01 -3.98 7.05
C HIS A 196 21.40 -4.61 8.38
N ASP A 197 21.16 -5.91 8.56
CA ASP A 197 21.45 -6.64 9.78
C ASP A 197 22.95 -6.66 10.10
N TRP A 198 23.79 -6.81 9.06
CA TRP A 198 25.23 -6.76 9.21
C TRP A 198 25.71 -5.40 9.72
N LEU A 199 25.09 -4.30 9.24
CA LEU A 199 25.42 -2.95 9.70
C LEU A 199 25.00 -2.75 11.16
N LEU A 200 23.76 -3.08 11.51
CA LEU A 200 23.22 -2.90 12.86
C LEU A 200 23.94 -3.75 13.91
N GLN A 201 24.47 -4.91 13.53
CA GLN A 201 25.26 -5.75 14.45
C GLN A 201 26.57 -5.12 14.88
N GLN A 202 27.07 -4.13 14.17
CA GLN A 202 28.41 -3.58 14.39
C GLN A 202 28.40 -2.11 14.80
N LEU A 203 27.32 -1.39 14.53
CA LEU A 203 27.25 0.05 14.66
C LEU A 203 26.51 0.43 15.94
N ASP A 204 27.03 1.40 16.68
CA ASP A 204 26.37 2.04 17.81
C ASP A 204 26.09 3.51 17.49
N TYR A 205 24.99 4.05 18.05
CA TYR A 205 24.63 5.44 17.82
C TYR A 205 25.53 6.41 18.59
N ASP A 206 26.05 7.42 17.89
CA ASP A 206 26.88 8.46 18.49
C ASP A 206 26.07 9.58 19.14
N HIS A 207 25.84 9.51 20.43
CA HIS A 207 25.17 10.54 21.20
C HIS A 207 25.97 11.86 21.34
N SER A 208 27.26 11.88 21.00
CA SER A 208 28.06 13.11 20.94
C SER A 208 27.80 13.94 19.68
N LEU A 209 27.13 13.33 18.69
CA LEU A 209 26.80 13.90 17.38
C LEU A 209 28.02 14.31 16.54
N LYS A 210 29.19 13.81 16.86
CA LYS A 210 30.45 14.12 16.15
C LYS A 210 30.68 13.21 14.95
N TRP A 211 30.38 11.92 15.06
CA TRP A 211 30.69 10.89 14.08
C TRP A 211 29.59 10.71 13.04
N SER A 212 29.64 11.49 11.96
CA SER A 212 28.56 11.57 10.97
C SER A 212 28.93 11.04 9.58
N SER A 213 30.06 10.33 9.45
CA SER A 213 30.53 9.82 8.16
C SER A 213 30.35 8.31 8.00
N ALA A 214 30.23 7.85 6.74
CA ALA A 214 30.29 6.41 6.46
C ALA A 214 31.60 5.77 6.93
N GLU A 215 32.70 6.53 6.96
CA GLU A 215 33.98 6.06 7.46
C GLU A 215 33.89 5.73 8.95
N SER A 216 33.39 6.65 9.78
CA SER A 216 33.24 6.43 11.21
C SER A 216 32.33 5.24 11.51
N ALA A 217 31.22 5.10 10.79
CA ALA A 217 30.32 3.97 10.92
C ALA A 217 31.02 2.63 10.61
N LEU A 218 31.77 2.57 9.53
CA LEU A 218 32.36 1.30 9.05
C LEU A 218 33.70 0.94 9.73
N THR A 219 34.47 1.95 10.17
CA THR A 219 35.77 1.74 10.83
C THR A 219 35.65 1.71 12.34
N ARG A 220 35.10 2.76 12.93
CA ARG A 220 35.01 2.95 14.38
C ARG A 220 33.75 2.36 14.97
N LYS A 221 32.78 1.95 14.13
CA LYS A 221 31.50 1.38 14.55
C LYS A 221 30.68 2.35 15.42
N LEU A 222 30.76 3.64 15.09
CA LEU A 222 30.11 4.71 15.80
C LEU A 222 29.59 5.74 14.79
N GLY A 223 28.31 6.16 14.92
CA GLY A 223 27.77 7.13 13.99
C GLY A 223 26.43 7.73 14.35
N THR A 224 26.16 8.93 13.82
CA THR A 224 24.84 9.56 13.83
C THR A 224 23.97 8.99 12.69
N CYS A 225 22.70 9.43 12.59
CA CYS A 225 21.80 9.03 11.48
C CYS A 225 22.43 9.20 10.09
N GLN A 226 23.22 10.28 9.89
CA GLN A 226 23.94 10.52 8.63
C GLN A 226 25.01 9.44 8.37
N ALA A 227 25.67 8.93 9.40
CA ALA A 227 26.65 7.87 9.27
C ALA A 227 26.00 6.51 8.94
N TYR A 228 24.85 6.19 9.57
CA TYR A 228 24.03 5.01 9.24
C TYR A 228 23.58 5.07 7.78
N GLU A 229 22.97 6.19 7.38
CA GLU A 229 22.49 6.39 6.02
C GLU A 229 23.61 6.21 5.00
N SER A 230 24.72 6.94 5.16
CA SER A 230 25.80 6.93 4.18
C SER A 230 26.58 5.62 4.14
N ALA A 231 26.71 4.91 5.27
CA ALA A 231 27.28 3.57 5.30
C ALA A 231 26.40 2.56 4.58
N TYR A 232 25.09 2.57 4.86
CA TYR A 232 24.16 1.68 4.20
C TYR A 232 24.03 1.98 2.70
N SER A 233 24.02 3.26 2.30
CA SER A 233 24.08 3.68 0.89
C SER A 233 25.28 3.10 0.15
N LYS A 234 26.48 3.10 0.77
CA LYS A 234 27.69 2.51 0.17
C LYS A 234 27.55 0.99 0.01
N LEU A 235 27.02 0.31 1.03
CA LEU A 235 26.79 -1.14 1.00
C LEU A 235 25.77 -1.52 -0.08
N LEU A 236 24.63 -0.83 -0.16
CA LEU A 236 23.59 -1.06 -1.17
C LEU A 236 24.14 -0.83 -2.59
N THR A 237 24.86 0.29 -2.79
CA THR A 237 25.45 0.63 -4.09
C THR A 237 26.45 -0.42 -4.55
N ALA A 238 27.34 -0.88 -3.65
CA ALA A 238 28.30 -1.93 -3.95
C ALA A 238 27.65 -3.30 -4.21
N ALA A 239 26.48 -3.56 -3.61
CA ALA A 239 25.66 -4.74 -3.89
C ALA A 239 24.81 -4.64 -5.16
N GLY A 240 24.87 -3.52 -5.89
CA GLY A 240 24.12 -3.26 -7.11
C GLY A 240 22.67 -2.79 -6.89
N ILE A 241 22.32 -2.39 -5.67
CA ILE A 241 20.98 -1.94 -5.31
C ILE A 241 20.89 -0.42 -5.45
N THR A 242 19.96 0.06 -6.27
CA THR A 242 19.68 1.50 -6.40
C THR A 242 19.11 2.03 -5.10
N ASN A 243 19.70 3.09 -4.59
CA ASN A 243 19.28 3.73 -3.35
C ASN A 243 19.37 5.25 -3.46
N ALA A 244 18.78 5.94 -2.49
CA ALA A 244 18.82 7.39 -2.35
C ALA A 244 18.74 7.77 -0.89
N GLU A 245 19.41 8.84 -0.52
CA GLU A 245 19.25 9.49 0.78
C GLU A 245 17.85 10.12 0.87
N THR A 246 17.21 9.95 2.01
CA THR A 246 15.94 10.60 2.38
C THR A 246 16.18 11.45 3.62
N ARG A 247 15.61 12.65 3.63
CA ARG A 247 15.76 13.59 4.75
C ARG A 247 14.40 14.10 5.22
N ASP A 248 14.26 14.22 6.52
CA ASP A 248 13.28 15.09 7.15
C ASP A 248 13.98 16.36 7.61
N THR A 249 13.77 17.44 6.88
CA THR A 249 14.39 18.74 7.19
C THR A 249 13.82 19.39 8.44
N TYR A 250 12.71 18.88 8.96
CA TYR A 250 12.10 19.40 10.19
C TYR A 250 12.75 18.81 11.44
N ASP A 251 12.92 17.47 11.45
CA ASP A 251 13.57 16.77 12.57
C ASP A 251 15.09 16.69 12.41
N GLY A 252 15.62 17.09 11.25
CA GLY A 252 17.03 16.98 10.94
C GLY A 252 17.54 15.55 10.84
N HIS A 253 16.64 14.59 10.61
CA HIS A 253 16.95 13.17 10.51
C HIS A 253 17.13 12.73 9.05
N THR A 254 17.96 11.70 8.83
CA THR A 254 18.23 11.14 7.51
C THR A 254 18.25 9.63 7.55
N TRP A 255 17.76 9.00 6.48
CA TRP A 255 17.69 7.55 6.28
C TRP A 255 17.77 7.19 4.79
N ASN A 256 17.51 5.93 4.43
CA ASN A 256 17.61 5.50 3.04
C ASN A 256 16.24 5.20 2.42
N ALA A 257 16.13 5.47 1.12
CA ALA A 257 15.21 4.80 0.23
C ALA A 257 15.99 3.81 -0.65
N MET A 258 15.44 2.61 -0.86
CA MET A 258 16.05 1.57 -1.69
C MET A 258 15.06 1.04 -2.72
N LYS A 259 15.57 0.58 -3.89
CA LYS A 259 14.75 0.06 -4.97
C LYS A 259 14.91 -1.45 -5.06
N LEU A 260 13.86 -2.19 -4.65
CA LEU A 260 13.80 -3.64 -4.69
C LEU A 260 12.77 -4.06 -5.75
N ASP A 261 13.14 -4.95 -6.65
CA ASP A 261 12.27 -5.45 -7.75
C ASP A 261 11.53 -4.33 -8.51
N GLY A 262 12.25 -3.22 -8.75
CA GLY A 262 11.72 -2.07 -9.48
C GLY A 262 10.82 -1.12 -8.69
N LYS A 263 10.55 -1.38 -7.40
CA LYS A 263 9.75 -0.54 -6.52
C LYS A 263 10.62 0.10 -5.45
N TRP A 264 10.29 1.30 -5.05
CA TRP A 264 10.95 1.99 -3.96
C TRP A 264 10.37 1.58 -2.61
N TYR A 265 11.23 1.53 -1.58
CA TYR A 265 10.91 1.27 -0.18
C TYR A 265 11.73 2.18 0.72
N GLN A 266 11.16 2.62 1.83
CA GLN A 266 11.88 3.34 2.87
C GLN A 266 12.50 2.36 3.85
N VAL A 267 13.69 2.68 4.36
CA VAL A 267 14.40 1.90 5.38
C VAL A 267 15.19 2.84 6.27
N ASP A 268 15.06 2.70 7.58
CA ASP A 268 15.77 3.51 8.55
C ASP A 268 16.61 2.64 9.49
N CYS A 269 17.87 2.45 9.13
CA CYS A 269 18.81 1.68 9.94
C CYS A 269 19.05 2.30 11.32
N THR A 270 18.95 3.63 11.47
CA THR A 270 19.16 4.30 12.75
C THR A 270 18.07 3.94 13.75
N TRP A 271 16.82 3.94 13.30
CA TRP A 271 15.67 3.65 14.16
C TRP A 271 15.41 2.15 14.31
N ASP A 272 15.91 1.33 13.40
CA ASP A 272 15.93 -0.12 13.53
C ASP A 272 17.05 -0.59 14.48
N ASP A 273 18.08 0.22 14.75
CA ASP A 273 19.14 -0.07 15.73
C ASP A 273 18.62 0.12 17.16
N THR A 274 17.75 -0.77 17.59
CA THR A 274 17.23 -0.80 18.95
C THR A 274 17.53 -2.12 19.63
N LYS A 275 18.07 -2.04 20.86
CA LYS A 275 18.28 -3.21 21.73
C LYS A 275 17.06 -3.43 22.66
N ASP A 276 16.08 -2.54 22.60
CA ASP A 276 14.91 -2.56 23.45
C ASP A 276 13.78 -3.36 22.82
N ASN A 277 13.45 -4.50 23.39
CA ASN A 277 12.33 -5.32 22.96
C ASN A 277 11.06 -5.00 23.78
N TYR A 278 10.46 -3.83 23.53
CA TYR A 278 9.21 -3.41 24.19
C TYR A 278 7.96 -3.99 23.54
N TYR A 279 8.09 -4.59 22.36
CA TYR A 279 6.99 -5.03 21.52
C TYR A 279 6.96 -6.56 21.47
N ASN A 280 5.83 -7.13 21.13
CA ASN A 280 5.68 -8.56 20.91
C ASN A 280 6.09 -8.99 19.49
N PHE A 281 6.98 -8.26 18.85
CA PHE A 281 7.58 -8.54 17.55
C PHE A 281 9.03 -8.02 17.53
N ASP A 282 9.78 -8.34 16.49
CA ASP A 282 11.14 -7.89 16.30
C ASP A 282 11.19 -6.40 15.93
N PRO A 283 11.63 -5.50 16.83
CA PRO A 283 11.64 -4.07 16.55
C PRO A 283 12.77 -3.64 15.61
N THR A 284 13.81 -4.46 15.43
CA THR A 284 14.98 -4.14 14.62
C THR A 284 14.72 -4.12 13.11
N HIS A 285 13.49 -4.46 12.69
CA HIS A 285 13.05 -4.42 11.29
C HIS A 285 11.77 -3.62 11.10
N LEU A 286 11.38 -2.83 12.11
CA LEU A 286 10.11 -2.09 12.06
C LEU A 286 10.08 -1.10 10.89
N TYR A 287 11.22 -0.50 10.60
CA TYR A 287 11.36 0.50 9.55
C TYR A 287 11.93 -0.07 8.25
N PHE A 288 12.10 -1.39 8.14
CA PHE A 288 12.60 -2.03 6.92
C PHE A 288 11.49 -2.26 5.90
N GLY A 289 11.58 -1.60 4.75
CA GLY A 289 10.67 -1.82 3.62
C GLY A 289 9.31 -1.13 3.77
N LEU A 290 9.26 0.06 4.34
CA LEU A 290 8.04 0.84 4.54
C LEU A 290 7.62 1.63 3.30
N THR A 291 6.32 2.03 3.27
CA THR A 291 5.82 3.06 2.37
C THR A 291 6.14 4.45 2.90
N ASP A 292 6.11 5.46 2.02
CA ASP A 292 6.25 6.88 2.42
C ASP A 292 5.21 7.26 3.48
N GLU A 293 3.96 6.77 3.33
CA GLU A 293 2.88 7.04 4.28
C GLU A 293 3.17 6.48 5.68
N LEU A 294 3.70 5.25 5.76
CA LEU A 294 4.00 4.63 7.05
C LEU A 294 5.28 5.19 7.66
N MET A 295 6.30 5.50 6.87
CA MET A 295 7.51 6.15 7.36
C MET A 295 7.19 7.55 7.92
N ALA A 296 6.29 8.30 7.27
CA ALA A 296 5.85 9.61 7.77
C ALA A 296 5.18 9.55 9.16
N LEU A 297 4.58 8.43 9.56
CA LEU A 297 4.04 8.27 10.92
C LEU A 297 5.14 8.30 11.99
N ALA A 298 6.32 7.80 11.66
CA ALA A 298 7.49 7.86 12.53
C ALA A 298 7.99 9.30 12.72
N HIS A 299 7.81 10.15 11.72
CA HIS A 299 8.24 11.56 11.69
C HIS A 299 7.08 12.53 12.01
N ASN A 300 6.23 12.22 13.00
CA ASN A 300 5.14 13.07 13.48
C ASN A 300 4.13 13.51 12.39
N GLY A 301 3.96 12.68 11.35
CA GLY A 301 3.03 12.98 10.26
C GLY A 301 3.53 14.01 9.25
N HIS A 302 4.82 14.33 9.27
CA HIS A 302 5.43 15.18 8.25
C HIS A 302 5.38 14.48 6.89
N ASN A 303 4.45 14.92 6.05
CA ASN A 303 4.14 14.31 4.76
C ASN A 303 5.19 14.59 3.67
N LYS A 304 6.30 15.21 4.00
CA LYS A 304 7.31 15.63 3.02
C LYS A 304 8.62 14.89 3.24
N ILE A 305 8.66 13.67 2.75
CA ILE A 305 9.89 12.92 2.61
C ILE A 305 10.59 13.42 1.35
N TYR A 306 11.74 14.02 1.52
CA TYR A 306 12.55 14.52 0.41
C TYR A 306 13.76 13.61 0.23
N THR A 307 14.04 13.23 -1.00
CA THR A 307 15.34 12.69 -1.34
C THR A 307 16.31 13.82 -1.63
N ALA A 308 17.57 13.67 -1.23
CA ALA A 308 18.62 14.65 -1.48
C ALA A 308 18.79 14.99 -2.96
N SER A 309 18.46 14.06 -3.86
CA SER A 309 18.51 14.25 -5.31
C SER A 309 17.31 15.01 -5.90
N GLY A 310 16.33 15.40 -5.10
CA GLY A 310 15.10 16.04 -5.58
C GLY A 310 14.14 15.11 -6.33
N TYR A 311 14.49 13.86 -6.54
CA TYR A 311 13.63 12.84 -7.14
C TYR A 311 12.79 12.21 -6.04
N GLY A 312 11.47 12.42 -6.12
CA GLY A 312 10.53 11.76 -5.21
C GLY A 312 10.57 10.24 -5.41
N THR A 313 11.24 9.53 -4.51
CA THR A 313 11.02 8.11 -4.37
C THR A 313 9.61 7.93 -3.86
N ARG A 314 8.74 7.30 -4.64
CA ARG A 314 7.37 7.05 -4.21
C ARG A 314 7.24 5.60 -3.80
N SER A 315 7.37 5.36 -2.52
CA SER A 315 7.14 4.05 -1.93
C SER A 315 5.66 3.89 -1.57
N THR A 316 4.96 3.03 -2.32
CA THR A 316 3.52 2.79 -2.14
C THR A 316 3.19 1.31 -1.93
N SER A 317 4.20 0.45 -1.76
CA SER A 317 4.04 -0.99 -1.62
C SER A 317 4.72 -1.49 -0.35
N LEU A 318 4.12 -2.52 0.26
CA LEU A 318 4.71 -3.27 1.37
C LEU A 318 5.10 -4.71 0.94
N ALA A 319 5.19 -4.98 -0.37
CA ALA A 319 5.48 -6.34 -0.84
C ALA A 319 6.83 -6.88 -0.31
N ASP A 320 7.81 -6.00 -0.19
CA ASP A 320 9.14 -6.30 0.32
C ASP A 320 9.40 -5.69 1.72
N ASN A 321 8.33 -5.48 2.50
CA ASN A 321 8.45 -5.20 3.92
C ASN A 321 8.85 -6.48 4.68
N TYR A 322 9.70 -6.37 5.69
CA TYR A 322 10.21 -7.49 6.46
C TYR A 322 9.11 -8.41 7.01
N PHE A 323 8.11 -7.86 7.70
CA PHE A 323 7.02 -8.65 8.30
C PHE A 323 6.06 -9.26 7.27
N VAL A 324 6.01 -8.69 6.07
CA VAL A 324 5.25 -9.28 4.96
C VAL A 324 5.98 -10.49 4.39
N ARG A 325 7.29 -10.38 4.20
CA ARG A 325 8.15 -11.43 3.63
C ARG A 325 8.35 -12.61 4.58
N ASN A 326 8.57 -12.36 5.88
CA ASN A 326 8.73 -13.42 6.88
C ASN A 326 7.42 -14.10 7.30
N GLY A 327 6.25 -13.53 6.92
CA GLY A 327 4.93 -14.07 7.18
C GLY A 327 4.25 -13.59 8.47
N ASP A 328 4.91 -12.79 9.29
CA ASP A 328 4.31 -12.26 10.53
C ASP A 328 3.12 -11.35 10.26
N ALA A 329 3.17 -10.52 9.21
CA ALA A 329 2.02 -9.71 8.79
C ALA A 329 0.77 -10.56 8.54
N ALA A 330 0.93 -11.71 7.89
CA ALA A 330 -0.17 -12.65 7.64
C ALA A 330 -0.65 -13.33 8.93
N LYS A 331 0.25 -13.63 9.86
CA LYS A 331 -0.07 -14.17 11.18
C LYS A 331 -0.87 -13.16 12.02
N TRP A 332 -0.41 -11.91 12.09
CA TRP A 332 -1.13 -10.81 12.75
C TRP A 332 -2.52 -10.59 12.13
N ALA A 333 -2.61 -10.57 10.80
CA ALA A 333 -3.89 -10.40 10.10
C ALA A 333 -4.89 -11.49 10.45
N ARG A 334 -4.45 -12.75 10.57
CA ARG A 334 -5.31 -13.89 10.94
C ARG A 334 -5.90 -13.77 12.35
N ALA A 335 -5.20 -13.14 13.30
CA ALA A 335 -5.72 -12.91 14.64
C ALA A 335 -7.02 -12.08 14.65
N TYR A 336 -7.25 -11.28 13.62
CA TYR A 336 -8.47 -10.48 13.46
C TYR A 336 -9.54 -11.13 12.57
N ALA A 337 -9.24 -12.26 11.94
CA ALA A 337 -10.09 -12.86 10.90
C ALA A 337 -11.51 -13.18 11.39
N GLU A 338 -11.67 -13.73 12.59
CA GLU A 338 -13.00 -14.05 13.15
C GLU A 338 -13.84 -12.80 13.39
N ARG A 339 -13.26 -11.75 13.99
CA ARG A 339 -13.92 -10.47 14.22
C ARG A 339 -14.36 -9.82 12.93
N ILE A 340 -13.52 -9.88 11.89
CA ILE A 340 -13.83 -9.39 10.55
C ILE A 340 -14.96 -10.23 9.94
N GLN A 341 -14.84 -11.56 9.94
CA GLN A 341 -15.81 -12.48 9.34
C GLN A 341 -17.20 -12.33 9.98
N LYS A 342 -17.28 -12.11 11.29
CA LYS A 342 -18.54 -11.83 12.01
C LYS A 342 -19.24 -10.58 11.44
N ASN A 343 -18.51 -9.49 11.23
CA ASN A 343 -19.05 -8.27 10.64
C ASN A 343 -19.49 -8.45 9.18
N LEU A 344 -18.71 -9.21 8.39
CA LEU A 344 -19.04 -9.51 6.99
C LEU A 344 -20.30 -10.39 6.88
N ASN A 345 -20.45 -11.40 7.75
CA ASN A 345 -21.64 -12.25 7.79
C ASN A 345 -22.90 -11.47 8.19
N ALA A 346 -22.74 -10.43 9.02
CA ALA A 346 -23.80 -9.49 9.35
C ALA A 346 -24.13 -8.49 8.23
N GLY A 347 -23.40 -8.54 7.10
CA GLY A 347 -23.63 -7.68 5.93
C GLY A 347 -23.17 -6.24 6.09
N LYS A 348 -22.33 -5.93 7.08
CA LYS A 348 -21.83 -4.57 7.29
C LYS A 348 -20.96 -4.13 6.12
N THR A 349 -21.22 -2.93 5.60
CA THR A 349 -20.44 -2.32 4.50
C THR A 349 -19.30 -1.45 5.00
N LYS A 350 -19.40 -0.93 6.23
CA LYS A 350 -18.36 -0.20 6.95
C LYS A 350 -18.33 -0.67 8.40
N PHE A 351 -17.15 -0.90 8.95
CA PHE A 351 -16.97 -1.27 10.36
C PHE A 351 -15.51 -1.09 10.76
N GLU A 352 -15.25 -1.14 12.04
CA GLU A 352 -13.92 -1.02 12.62
C GLU A 352 -13.64 -2.19 13.56
N VAL A 353 -12.36 -2.53 13.72
CA VAL A 353 -11.87 -3.53 14.66
C VAL A 353 -10.70 -2.93 15.42
N SER A 354 -10.79 -2.87 16.74
CA SER A 354 -9.69 -2.46 17.60
C SER A 354 -8.55 -3.47 17.53
N THR A 355 -7.32 -2.99 17.59
CA THR A 355 -6.11 -3.80 17.54
C THR A 355 -5.49 -3.95 18.93
N ASP A 356 -4.70 -4.99 19.10
CA ASP A 356 -4.10 -5.33 20.39
C ASP A 356 -2.82 -4.50 20.66
N ASN A 357 -2.41 -3.67 19.69
CA ASN A 357 -1.25 -2.78 19.77
C ASN A 357 -1.60 -1.34 20.21
N ALA A 358 -2.81 -1.10 20.66
CA ALA A 358 -3.28 0.24 21.06
C ALA A 358 -2.51 0.83 22.28
N SER A 359 -1.75 0.00 23.00
CA SER A 359 -0.87 0.44 24.10
C SER A 359 0.51 0.91 23.62
N TYR A 360 0.85 0.69 22.36
CA TYR A 360 2.11 1.17 21.78
C TYR A 360 2.05 2.67 21.47
N PRO A 361 3.21 3.32 21.30
CA PRO A 361 3.22 4.69 20.77
C PRO A 361 2.42 4.80 19.46
N PRO A 362 1.70 5.91 19.23
CA PRO A 362 0.81 6.04 18.07
C PRO A 362 1.47 5.77 16.71
N SER A 363 2.73 6.16 16.55
CA SER A 363 3.50 5.88 15.33
C SER A 363 3.72 4.37 15.13
N ILE A 364 4.17 3.66 16.14
CA ILE A 364 4.43 2.22 16.11
C ILE A 364 3.14 1.45 15.85
N SER A 365 2.06 1.79 16.59
CA SER A 365 0.74 1.19 16.38
C SER A 365 0.23 1.44 14.95
N GLY A 366 0.43 2.64 14.42
CA GLY A 366 0.04 3.00 13.06
C GLY A 366 0.82 2.24 11.99
N ILE A 367 2.12 2.10 12.14
CA ILE A 367 2.98 1.33 11.24
C ILE A 367 2.54 -0.14 11.23
N GLN A 368 2.44 -0.77 12.40
CA GLN A 368 2.02 -2.18 12.52
C GLN A 368 0.61 -2.39 11.94
N ASN A 369 -0.35 -1.51 12.25
CA ASN A 369 -1.70 -1.58 11.70
C ASN A 369 -1.73 -1.37 10.17
N GLY A 370 -0.87 -0.53 9.62
CA GLY A 370 -0.70 -0.38 8.17
C GLY A 370 -0.21 -1.67 7.50
N ILE A 371 0.77 -2.34 8.11
CA ILE A 371 1.28 -3.65 7.65
C ILE A 371 0.20 -4.73 7.74
N ILE A 372 -0.55 -4.78 8.85
CA ILE A 372 -1.70 -5.69 9.01
C ILE A 372 -2.77 -5.41 7.95
N ALA A 373 -3.09 -4.14 7.71
CA ALA A 373 -4.06 -3.75 6.70
C ALA A 373 -3.64 -4.19 5.29
N TYR A 374 -2.36 -4.07 4.95
CA TYR A 374 -1.81 -4.60 3.71
C TYR A 374 -2.03 -6.10 3.58
N ALA A 375 -1.69 -6.89 4.60
CA ALA A 375 -1.88 -8.35 4.60
C ALA A 375 -3.37 -8.73 4.48
N LEU A 376 -4.27 -8.05 5.19
CA LEU A 376 -5.72 -8.26 5.10
C LEU A 376 -6.29 -7.95 3.71
N ASN A 377 -5.74 -6.94 3.02
CA ASN A 377 -6.14 -6.60 1.65
C ASN A 377 -5.75 -7.70 0.63
N GLN A 378 -4.76 -8.55 0.93
CA GLN A 378 -4.38 -9.69 0.09
C GLN A 378 -5.28 -10.92 0.32
N MET A 379 -6.06 -10.95 1.41
CA MET A 379 -6.91 -12.07 1.75
C MET A 379 -8.20 -12.09 0.94
N THR A 380 -8.74 -13.30 0.73
CA THR A 380 -10.01 -13.50 0.04
C THR A 380 -11.14 -13.66 1.04
N TRP A 381 -12.21 -12.86 0.91
CA TRP A 381 -13.33 -12.83 1.83
C TRP A 381 -14.64 -13.26 1.17
N LYS A 382 -15.50 -13.96 1.94
CA LYS A 382 -16.83 -14.38 1.51
C LYS A 382 -17.84 -14.16 2.65
N ALA A 383 -19.07 -13.88 2.30
CA ALA A 383 -20.21 -13.83 3.23
C ALA A 383 -21.35 -14.66 2.63
N GLY A 384 -21.54 -15.89 3.12
CA GLY A 384 -22.43 -16.86 2.49
C GLY A 384 -22.05 -17.13 1.04
N SER A 385 -22.98 -16.90 0.10
CA SER A 385 -22.75 -17.07 -1.35
C SER A 385 -22.15 -15.83 -2.03
N LYS A 386 -21.82 -14.78 -1.29
CA LYS A 386 -21.29 -13.53 -1.86
C LYS A 386 -19.77 -13.49 -1.75
N LYS A 387 -19.11 -13.08 -2.82
CA LYS A 387 -17.72 -12.63 -2.76
C LYS A 387 -17.69 -11.23 -2.15
N VAL A 388 -16.76 -10.97 -1.24
CA VAL A 388 -16.57 -9.67 -0.63
C VAL A 388 -15.26 -9.08 -1.11
N ALA A 389 -15.33 -7.92 -1.74
CA ALA A 389 -14.18 -7.05 -1.94
C ALA A 389 -14.04 -6.18 -0.69
N LEU A 390 -13.00 -6.44 0.10
CA LEU A 390 -12.70 -5.76 1.34
C LEU A 390 -11.57 -4.77 1.10
N ARG A 391 -11.73 -3.53 1.52
CA ARG A 391 -10.68 -2.53 1.60
C ARG A 391 -10.42 -2.25 3.07
N VAL A 392 -9.17 -2.35 3.46
CA VAL A 392 -8.71 -2.19 4.84
C VAL A 392 -7.72 -1.04 4.90
N ALA A 393 -7.87 -0.17 5.89
CA ALA A 393 -6.92 0.86 6.25
C ALA A 393 -6.56 0.70 7.73
N GLY A 394 -5.26 0.85 8.06
CA GLY A 394 -4.75 0.86 9.41
C GLY A 394 -4.71 2.28 9.97
N THR A 395 -5.03 2.43 11.26
CA THR A 395 -4.81 3.65 12.03
C THR A 395 -4.00 3.32 13.29
N SER A 396 -3.61 4.31 14.08
CA SER A 396 -2.84 4.09 15.31
C SER A 396 -3.53 3.16 16.33
N THR A 397 -4.87 3.04 16.33
CA THR A 397 -5.61 2.29 17.35
C THR A 397 -6.54 1.23 16.79
N LYS A 398 -6.80 1.20 15.49
CA LYS A 398 -7.81 0.34 14.88
C LYS A 398 -7.57 0.09 13.40
N LEU A 399 -8.27 -0.95 12.91
CA LEU A 399 -8.42 -1.24 11.50
C LEU A 399 -9.81 -0.81 11.04
N SER A 400 -9.88 -0.04 9.95
CA SER A 400 -11.12 0.44 9.34
C SER A 400 -11.40 -0.31 8.05
N PHE A 401 -12.65 -0.77 7.87
CA PHE A 401 -13.05 -1.64 6.78
C PHE A 401 -14.14 -1.03 5.93
N THR A 402 -13.99 -1.18 4.60
CA THR A 402 -15.06 -0.92 3.64
C THR A 402 -15.28 -2.18 2.80
N ALA A 403 -16.51 -2.76 2.84
CA ALA A 403 -16.85 -4.01 2.19
C ALA A 403 -17.86 -3.80 1.05
N LYS A 404 -17.57 -4.38 -0.12
CA LYS A 404 -18.47 -4.44 -1.27
C LYS A 404 -18.83 -5.90 -1.56
N TYR A 405 -20.12 -6.21 -1.50
CA TYR A 405 -20.65 -7.56 -1.70
C TYR A 405 -21.06 -7.78 -3.16
N THR A 406 -20.64 -8.90 -3.74
CA THR A 406 -21.01 -9.29 -5.09
C THR A 406 -21.54 -10.70 -5.07
N ASP A 407 -22.75 -10.92 -5.57
CA ASP A 407 -23.32 -12.27 -5.71
C ASP A 407 -22.44 -13.12 -6.62
N THR A 408 -21.97 -14.25 -6.12
CA THR A 408 -21.24 -15.23 -6.93
C THR A 408 -22.19 -16.11 -7.73
N VAL A 409 -23.50 -16.08 -7.39
CA VAL A 409 -24.55 -16.86 -8.01
C VAL A 409 -25.03 -16.15 -9.27
N LYS A 410 -24.68 -16.71 -10.41
CA LYS A 410 -25.12 -16.19 -11.71
C LYS A 410 -26.60 -16.47 -11.92
N ARG A 411 -27.42 -15.41 -11.84
CA ARG A 411 -28.86 -15.46 -12.12
C ARG A 411 -29.09 -15.18 -13.60
N VAL A 412 -29.97 -15.96 -14.22
CA VAL A 412 -30.37 -15.80 -15.62
C VAL A 412 -31.89 -15.68 -15.72
N ARG A 413 -32.36 -14.80 -16.59
CA ARG A 413 -33.78 -14.64 -16.85
C ARG A 413 -34.19 -15.59 -17.97
N ILE A 414 -35.19 -16.45 -17.68
CA ILE A 414 -35.83 -17.31 -18.66
C ILE A 414 -37.13 -16.66 -19.11
N VAL A 415 -37.24 -16.43 -20.41
CA VAL A 415 -38.46 -15.90 -21.05
C VAL A 415 -39.23 -17.06 -21.63
N PHE A 416 -40.54 -17.13 -21.39
CA PHE A 416 -41.42 -18.17 -21.92
C PHE A 416 -42.17 -17.64 -23.16
N ALA A 417 -41.80 -18.15 -24.32
CA ALA A 417 -42.48 -17.88 -25.58
C ALA A 417 -43.55 -18.97 -25.83
N PRO A 418 -44.84 -18.66 -25.69
CA PRO A 418 -45.88 -19.68 -25.78
C PRO A 418 -46.16 -20.17 -27.21
N ASN A 419 -45.49 -19.62 -28.22
CA ASN A 419 -45.51 -20.07 -29.61
C ASN A 419 -46.94 -20.35 -30.16
N GLY A 420 -47.77 -19.32 -30.10
CA GLY A 420 -49.17 -19.35 -30.52
C GLY A 420 -50.14 -19.85 -29.43
N GLY A 421 -49.70 -20.03 -28.19
CA GLY A 421 -50.51 -20.26 -27.01
C GLY A 421 -50.52 -19.06 -26.07
N ARG A 422 -50.98 -19.30 -24.84
CA ARG A 422 -50.97 -18.33 -23.73
C ARG A 422 -50.28 -18.95 -22.53
N VAL A 423 -49.54 -18.17 -21.77
CA VAL A 423 -48.85 -18.60 -20.53
C VAL A 423 -49.16 -17.57 -19.43
N SER A 424 -49.36 -18.01 -18.20
CA SER A 424 -49.66 -17.18 -17.06
C SER A 424 -48.50 -16.28 -16.61
N SER A 425 -47.27 -16.76 -16.78
CA SER A 425 -46.03 -16.03 -16.44
C SER A 425 -45.14 -15.95 -17.67
N GLY A 426 -44.75 -14.76 -18.10
CA GLY A 426 -43.90 -14.52 -19.27
C GLY A 426 -42.41 -14.77 -19.03
N SER A 427 -41.95 -14.81 -17.76
CA SER A 427 -40.54 -15.02 -17.43
C SER A 427 -40.38 -15.52 -16.01
N LYS A 428 -39.18 -16.08 -15.74
CA LYS A 428 -38.73 -16.56 -14.42
C LYS A 428 -37.23 -16.35 -14.31
N THR A 429 -36.75 -15.91 -13.15
CA THR A 429 -35.31 -15.88 -12.84
C THR A 429 -34.92 -17.23 -12.24
N VAL A 430 -33.83 -17.81 -12.74
CA VAL A 430 -33.25 -19.05 -12.27
C VAL A 430 -31.77 -18.89 -12.00
N ILE A 431 -31.17 -19.84 -11.30
CA ILE A 431 -29.76 -19.82 -10.90
C ILE A 431 -28.99 -20.81 -11.78
N CYS A 432 -27.92 -20.34 -12.42
CA CYS A 432 -27.02 -21.21 -13.17
C CYS A 432 -26.45 -22.33 -12.26
N GLY A 433 -26.45 -23.57 -12.75
CA GLY A 433 -26.04 -24.74 -12.00
C GLY A 433 -27.12 -25.38 -11.09
N LYS A 434 -28.27 -24.71 -10.90
CA LYS A 434 -29.44 -25.30 -10.21
C LYS A 434 -30.48 -25.76 -11.20
N THR A 435 -31.52 -26.45 -10.74
CA THR A 435 -32.63 -26.89 -11.59
C THR A 435 -33.51 -25.70 -11.99
N TYR A 436 -34.20 -25.82 -13.13
CA TYR A 436 -35.19 -24.82 -13.56
C TYR A 436 -36.35 -24.72 -12.56
N GLY A 437 -36.65 -25.79 -11.80
CA GLY A 437 -37.79 -25.87 -10.92
C GLY A 437 -39.12 -25.83 -11.69
N ALA A 438 -40.22 -25.58 -11.01
CA ALA A 438 -41.52 -25.56 -11.63
C ALA A 438 -41.58 -24.58 -12.82
N LEU A 439 -42.04 -25.07 -13.97
CA LEU A 439 -42.20 -24.29 -15.19
C LEU A 439 -43.72 -24.05 -15.44
N PRO A 440 -44.11 -22.89 -15.95
CA PRO A 440 -45.52 -22.60 -16.20
C PRO A 440 -46.06 -23.55 -17.30
N ALA A 441 -47.32 -23.97 -17.18
CA ALA A 441 -48.03 -24.74 -18.17
C ALA A 441 -48.80 -23.80 -19.11
N PRO A 442 -48.37 -23.64 -20.37
CA PRO A 442 -49.09 -22.83 -21.32
C PRO A 442 -50.33 -23.58 -21.88
N THR A 443 -51.29 -22.84 -22.39
CA THR A 443 -52.49 -23.38 -23.05
C THR A 443 -52.59 -22.92 -24.49
N ARG A 444 -53.09 -23.82 -25.37
CA ARG A 444 -53.38 -23.51 -26.76
C ARG A 444 -54.58 -24.29 -27.23
N ARG A 445 -55.58 -23.57 -27.73
CA ARG A 445 -56.82 -24.20 -28.22
C ARG A 445 -56.51 -25.23 -29.33
N GLY A 446 -56.97 -26.46 -29.13
CA GLY A 446 -56.81 -27.55 -30.12
C GLY A 446 -55.43 -28.21 -30.12
N TYR A 447 -54.60 -27.97 -29.11
CA TYR A 447 -53.29 -28.57 -28.98
C TYR A 447 -53.07 -29.05 -27.54
N THR A 448 -52.21 -30.05 -27.37
CA THR A 448 -51.63 -30.43 -26.10
C THR A 448 -50.22 -29.89 -26.02
N PHE A 449 -49.84 -29.43 -24.83
CA PHE A 449 -48.49 -28.96 -24.55
C PHE A 449 -47.51 -30.14 -24.55
N ALA A 450 -46.47 -30.06 -25.40
CA ALA A 450 -45.46 -31.11 -25.54
C ALA A 450 -44.21 -30.83 -24.71
N GLY A 451 -44.05 -29.63 -24.19
CA GLY A 451 -42.92 -29.22 -23.36
C GLY A 451 -42.30 -27.87 -23.77
N TRP A 452 -41.46 -27.39 -22.90
CA TRP A 452 -40.58 -26.22 -23.18
C TRP A 452 -39.29 -26.68 -23.87
N TYR A 453 -38.82 -25.94 -24.83
CA TYR A 453 -37.63 -26.27 -25.61
C TYR A 453 -36.75 -25.04 -25.79
N THR A 454 -35.44 -25.25 -25.97
CA THR A 454 -34.45 -24.17 -26.15
C THR A 454 -34.54 -23.47 -27.50
N ALA A 455 -35.29 -24.02 -28.48
CA ALA A 455 -35.50 -23.43 -29.80
C ALA A 455 -36.93 -23.71 -30.32
N LYS A 456 -37.42 -22.90 -31.26
CA LYS A 456 -38.73 -23.09 -31.92
C LYS A 456 -38.80 -24.43 -32.67
N SER A 457 -37.69 -24.81 -33.31
CA SER A 457 -37.49 -26.10 -33.99
C SER A 457 -36.15 -26.67 -33.56
N GLY A 458 -36.03 -27.98 -33.44
CA GLY A 458 -34.82 -28.59 -32.81
C GLY A 458 -34.67 -28.17 -31.35
N GLY A 459 -33.44 -28.16 -30.84
CA GLY A 459 -33.13 -27.79 -29.46
C GLY A 459 -33.55 -28.85 -28.41
N SER A 460 -33.12 -28.63 -27.17
CA SER A 460 -33.32 -29.56 -26.06
C SER A 460 -34.61 -29.26 -25.31
N ARG A 461 -35.29 -30.33 -24.85
CA ARG A 461 -36.44 -30.23 -23.95
C ARG A 461 -35.98 -29.85 -22.56
N ILE A 462 -36.64 -28.88 -21.95
CA ILE A 462 -36.39 -28.39 -20.59
C ILE A 462 -37.56 -28.79 -19.70
N GLY A 463 -37.25 -29.49 -18.65
CA GLY A 463 -38.19 -29.86 -17.59
C GLY A 463 -37.84 -29.21 -16.24
N SER A 464 -38.66 -29.39 -15.23
CA SER A 464 -38.43 -28.85 -13.88
C SER A 464 -37.12 -29.33 -13.24
N SER A 465 -36.72 -30.57 -13.51
CA SER A 465 -35.45 -31.19 -13.02
C SER A 465 -34.24 -30.91 -13.91
N SER A 466 -34.40 -30.26 -15.08
CA SER A 466 -33.29 -29.89 -15.94
C SER A 466 -32.38 -28.87 -15.23
N VAL A 467 -31.06 -29.06 -15.36
CA VAL A 467 -30.06 -28.12 -14.80
C VAL A 467 -29.89 -26.93 -15.72
N VAL A 468 -29.87 -25.72 -15.15
CA VAL A 468 -29.60 -24.47 -15.86
C VAL A 468 -28.13 -24.39 -16.23
N ARG A 469 -27.79 -24.66 -17.49
CA ARG A 469 -26.42 -24.62 -18.01
C ARG A 469 -26.04 -23.30 -18.70
N THR A 470 -27.05 -22.47 -19.00
CA THR A 470 -26.80 -21.18 -19.63
C THR A 470 -26.34 -20.14 -18.63
N THR A 471 -25.44 -19.29 -19.06
CA THR A 471 -24.93 -18.14 -18.32
C THR A 471 -25.50 -16.82 -18.80
N ARG A 472 -26.39 -16.84 -19.82
CA ARG A 472 -27.06 -15.70 -20.43
C ARG A 472 -28.58 -15.89 -20.37
N ASN A 473 -29.34 -14.82 -20.49
CA ASN A 473 -30.78 -14.89 -20.60
C ASN A 473 -31.17 -15.80 -21.74
N GLN A 474 -32.22 -16.63 -21.55
CA GLN A 474 -32.64 -17.66 -22.47
C GLN A 474 -34.14 -17.58 -22.71
N THR A 475 -34.56 -17.81 -23.95
CA THR A 475 -35.97 -17.98 -24.30
C THR A 475 -36.29 -19.47 -24.43
N LEU A 476 -37.33 -19.93 -23.74
CA LEU A 476 -37.90 -21.26 -23.90
C LEU A 476 -39.18 -21.16 -24.73
N TYR A 477 -39.27 -22.04 -25.73
CA TYR A 477 -40.38 -22.06 -26.67
C TYR A 477 -41.31 -23.23 -26.38
N ALA A 478 -42.61 -22.95 -26.24
CA ALA A 478 -43.61 -23.98 -26.14
C ALA A 478 -43.70 -24.80 -27.44
N ARG A 479 -43.70 -26.12 -27.34
CA ARG A 479 -44.08 -26.98 -28.44
C ARG A 479 -45.41 -27.63 -28.19
N TRP A 480 -46.11 -27.89 -29.31
CA TRP A 480 -47.49 -28.28 -29.32
C TRP A 480 -47.69 -29.50 -30.14
N LYS A 481 -48.50 -30.47 -29.62
CA LYS A 481 -49.01 -31.62 -30.35
C LYS A 481 -50.45 -31.32 -30.76
N LEU A 482 -50.75 -31.39 -32.02
CA LEU A 482 -52.09 -31.17 -32.55
C LEU A 482 -53.03 -32.26 -32.04
N VAL A 483 -54.17 -31.85 -31.48
CA VAL A 483 -55.18 -32.79 -30.99
C VAL A 483 -56.07 -33.24 -32.14
N LYS A 484 -56.19 -34.54 -32.32
CA LYS A 484 -57.13 -35.14 -33.28
C LYS A 484 -58.42 -35.53 -32.54
N TYR A 485 -59.53 -34.87 -32.88
CA TYR A 485 -60.83 -35.12 -32.30
C TYR A 485 -61.58 -36.16 -33.14
N LYS A 486 -62.23 -37.13 -32.49
CA LYS A 486 -63.02 -38.18 -33.16
C LYS A 486 -64.41 -37.65 -33.51
N ILE A 487 -64.95 -38.06 -34.68
CA ILE A 487 -66.34 -37.91 -35.05
C ILE A 487 -66.97 -39.30 -35.03
N GLN A 488 -67.92 -39.49 -34.16
CA GLN A 488 -68.68 -40.73 -34.04
C GLN A 488 -70.04 -40.53 -34.71
N TYR A 489 -70.31 -41.25 -35.78
CA TYR A 489 -71.57 -41.24 -36.49
C TYR A 489 -72.47 -42.33 -35.95
N ARG A 490 -73.65 -41.99 -35.40
CA ARG A 490 -74.73 -42.86 -34.93
C ARG A 490 -75.77 -42.96 -36.01
N LEU A 491 -75.71 -44.06 -36.84
CA LEU A 491 -76.40 -44.21 -38.11
C LEU A 491 -77.74 -44.95 -38.01
N GLY A 492 -78.00 -45.64 -36.90
CA GLY A 492 -79.26 -46.40 -36.72
C GLY A 492 -79.55 -47.34 -37.90
N LYS A 493 -78.69 -48.29 -38.16
CA LYS A 493 -78.73 -49.27 -39.28
C LYS A 493 -78.53 -48.61 -40.67
N GLY A 494 -78.08 -47.37 -40.78
CA GLY A 494 -77.66 -46.70 -42.03
C GLY A 494 -76.19 -46.84 -42.34
N THR A 495 -75.73 -46.53 -43.56
CA THR A 495 -74.34 -46.53 -44.01
C THR A 495 -73.88 -45.07 -44.19
N ASN A 496 -72.74 -44.73 -43.58
CA ASN A 496 -72.15 -43.40 -43.65
C ASN A 496 -71.62 -43.11 -45.06
N SER A 497 -71.63 -41.84 -45.43
CA SER A 497 -70.87 -41.41 -46.60
C SER A 497 -69.34 -41.57 -46.39
N ARG A 498 -68.65 -42.11 -47.37
CA ARG A 498 -67.17 -42.23 -47.36
C ARG A 498 -66.46 -40.89 -47.26
N SER A 499 -67.13 -39.81 -47.67
CA SER A 499 -66.64 -38.45 -47.59
C SER A 499 -66.76 -37.81 -46.21
N ASN A 500 -67.39 -38.46 -45.27
CA ASN A 500 -67.48 -37.99 -43.87
C ASN A 500 -66.26 -38.47 -43.09
N PRO A 501 -65.36 -37.56 -42.63
CA PRO A 501 -64.11 -37.94 -42.00
C PRO A 501 -64.40 -38.53 -40.59
N ALA A 502 -63.58 -39.51 -40.19
CA ALA A 502 -63.66 -40.12 -38.84
C ALA A 502 -63.12 -39.19 -37.73
N GLY A 503 -62.49 -38.11 -38.07
CA GLY A 503 -61.91 -37.15 -37.13
C GLY A 503 -61.49 -35.84 -37.78
N TYR A 504 -61.17 -34.88 -36.96
CA TYR A 504 -60.71 -33.57 -37.37
C TYR A 504 -59.73 -32.96 -36.33
N THR A 505 -59.11 -31.89 -36.74
CA THR A 505 -58.23 -31.07 -35.86
C THR A 505 -58.68 -29.59 -35.93
N VAL A 506 -58.11 -28.75 -35.05
CA VAL A 506 -58.37 -27.31 -35.09
C VAL A 506 -57.91 -26.64 -36.41
N ARG A 507 -57.04 -27.33 -37.17
CA ARG A 507 -56.54 -26.88 -38.50
C ARG A 507 -57.39 -27.36 -39.67
N SER A 508 -58.36 -28.24 -39.41
CA SER A 508 -59.24 -28.73 -40.49
C SER A 508 -60.08 -27.62 -41.07
N ARG A 509 -60.23 -27.59 -42.38
CA ARG A 509 -61.21 -26.70 -43.04
C ARG A 509 -62.61 -27.06 -42.54
N THR A 510 -63.56 -26.21 -42.79
CA THR A 510 -64.97 -26.51 -42.50
C THR A 510 -65.38 -27.81 -43.19
N ILE A 511 -65.89 -28.75 -42.39
CA ILE A 511 -66.37 -30.06 -42.86
C ILE A 511 -67.88 -29.94 -43.07
N VAL A 512 -68.28 -29.99 -44.27
CA VAL A 512 -69.70 -30.10 -44.64
C VAL A 512 -70.10 -31.58 -44.58
N LEU A 513 -71.04 -31.91 -43.71
CA LEU A 513 -71.46 -33.30 -43.47
C LEU A 513 -72.31 -33.82 -44.64
N LYS A 514 -71.86 -34.88 -45.25
CA LYS A 514 -72.57 -35.54 -46.34
C LYS A 514 -73.65 -36.46 -45.78
N ASN A 515 -74.70 -36.64 -46.56
CA ASN A 515 -75.88 -37.47 -46.20
C ASN A 515 -75.48 -38.97 -46.21
N PRO A 516 -75.81 -39.72 -45.15
CA PRO A 516 -75.71 -41.16 -45.13
C PRO A 516 -76.92 -41.75 -45.88
N VAL A 517 -76.82 -43.06 -46.17
CA VAL A 517 -77.92 -43.77 -46.83
C VAL A 517 -78.47 -44.87 -45.93
N ARG A 518 -79.84 -45.13 -46.04
CA ARG A 518 -80.55 -46.21 -45.39
C ARG A 518 -81.73 -46.67 -46.23
N LYS A 519 -81.73 -47.91 -46.62
CA LYS A 519 -82.77 -48.55 -47.44
C LYS A 519 -84.15 -48.34 -46.79
N GLY A 520 -85.10 -47.76 -47.52
CA GLY A 520 -86.46 -47.59 -47.05
C GLY A 520 -86.61 -46.31 -46.13
N TYR A 521 -85.63 -45.44 -46.01
CA TYR A 521 -85.72 -44.25 -45.18
C TYR A 521 -85.14 -43.01 -45.87
N THR A 522 -85.73 -41.87 -45.51
CA THR A 522 -85.23 -40.55 -45.94
C THR A 522 -84.44 -39.92 -44.81
N PHE A 523 -83.20 -39.46 -45.15
CA PHE A 523 -82.33 -38.72 -44.20
C PHE A 523 -82.91 -37.28 -44.00
N LYS A 524 -83.12 -36.90 -42.72
CA LYS A 524 -83.61 -35.55 -42.33
C LYS A 524 -82.56 -34.63 -41.76
N GLY A 525 -81.38 -35.16 -41.52
CA GLY A 525 -80.21 -34.38 -41.07
C GLY A 525 -79.42 -35.03 -39.99
N TRP A 526 -78.17 -34.49 -39.77
CA TRP A 526 -77.32 -34.81 -38.66
C TRP A 526 -77.69 -34.00 -37.43
N TYR A 527 -77.62 -34.56 -36.23
CA TYR A 527 -77.93 -33.90 -34.96
C TYR A 527 -76.86 -34.21 -33.94
N SER A 528 -76.57 -33.23 -33.02
CA SER A 528 -75.59 -33.41 -31.97
C SER A 528 -76.12 -34.12 -30.72
N ASP A 529 -77.45 -34.39 -30.69
CA ASP A 529 -78.15 -35.04 -29.56
C ASP A 529 -79.04 -36.19 -30.06
N PRO A 530 -79.28 -37.23 -29.25
CA PRO A 530 -80.06 -38.40 -29.62
C PRO A 530 -81.60 -38.07 -29.71
N LYS A 531 -82.03 -36.95 -29.14
CA LYS A 531 -83.45 -36.46 -29.23
C LYS A 531 -83.74 -35.60 -30.45
N PHE A 532 -82.66 -35.43 -31.32
CA PHE A 532 -82.71 -34.67 -32.59
C PHE A 532 -83.20 -33.20 -32.43
N LYS A 533 -82.81 -32.54 -31.30
CA LYS A 533 -83.12 -31.14 -31.08
C LYS A 533 -82.19 -30.17 -31.75
N LYS A 534 -80.89 -30.51 -31.79
CA LYS A 534 -79.85 -29.59 -32.32
C LYS A 534 -79.29 -30.13 -33.64
N LYS A 535 -79.77 -29.54 -34.74
CA LYS A 535 -79.30 -29.94 -36.09
C LYS A 535 -77.92 -29.43 -36.40
N VAL A 536 -77.06 -30.28 -36.98
CA VAL A 536 -75.66 -29.97 -37.36
C VAL A 536 -75.49 -30.17 -38.85
N ARG A 537 -75.12 -29.09 -39.56
CA ARG A 537 -74.90 -29.14 -41.01
C ARG A 537 -73.39 -29.24 -41.36
N LYS A 538 -72.55 -28.61 -40.51
CA LYS A 538 -71.10 -28.52 -40.71
C LYS A 538 -70.37 -28.51 -39.37
N ILE A 539 -69.15 -28.94 -39.37
CA ILE A 539 -68.17 -28.67 -38.33
C ILE A 539 -67.31 -27.54 -38.79
N ALA A 540 -67.44 -26.37 -38.17
CA ALA A 540 -66.71 -25.17 -38.63
C ALA A 540 -65.23 -25.32 -38.42
N ALA A 541 -64.40 -24.66 -39.29
CA ALA A 541 -62.98 -24.55 -39.07
C ALA A 541 -62.65 -24.00 -37.71
N GLY A 542 -61.57 -24.43 -37.07
CA GLY A 542 -61.17 -24.04 -35.72
C GLY A 542 -61.98 -24.72 -34.59
N SER A 543 -62.95 -25.62 -34.89
CA SER A 543 -63.70 -26.38 -33.87
C SER A 543 -62.79 -27.30 -33.07
N THR A 544 -63.15 -27.55 -31.79
CA THR A 544 -62.47 -28.46 -30.87
C THR A 544 -63.46 -29.39 -30.18
N GLY A 545 -62.97 -30.48 -29.63
CA GLY A 545 -63.76 -31.48 -28.94
C GLY A 545 -64.30 -32.59 -29.85
N SER A 546 -64.36 -33.84 -29.39
CA SER A 546 -64.93 -34.97 -30.14
C SER A 546 -66.44 -34.73 -30.31
N ARG A 547 -66.98 -35.23 -31.45
CA ARG A 547 -68.38 -35.08 -31.81
C ARG A 547 -69.08 -36.42 -31.88
N LYS A 548 -70.26 -36.48 -31.36
CA LYS A 548 -71.22 -37.56 -31.63
C LYS A 548 -72.31 -36.99 -32.53
N LEU A 549 -72.51 -37.57 -33.70
CA LEU A 549 -73.51 -37.12 -34.68
C LEU A 549 -74.51 -38.21 -34.92
N TYR A 550 -75.77 -37.90 -34.73
CA TYR A 550 -76.93 -38.79 -34.83
C TYR A 550 -77.63 -38.53 -36.14
N ALA A 551 -77.82 -39.55 -36.97
CA ALA A 551 -78.60 -39.48 -38.20
C ALA A 551 -80.07 -39.65 -37.89
N ARG A 552 -80.90 -38.63 -38.28
CA ARG A 552 -82.37 -38.71 -38.18
C ARG A 552 -82.97 -39.24 -39.45
N TRP A 553 -83.72 -40.31 -39.29
CA TRP A 553 -84.36 -41.03 -40.35
C TRP A 553 -85.88 -40.90 -40.24
N VAL A 554 -86.60 -40.81 -41.42
CA VAL A 554 -88.06 -40.96 -41.52
C VAL A 554 -88.30 -42.05 -42.57
N ARG A 555 -89.22 -42.95 -42.29
CA ARG A 555 -89.59 -44.02 -43.23
C ARG A 555 -90.18 -43.42 -44.48
N LYS A 556 -89.82 -43.87 -45.63
CA LYS A 556 -90.45 -43.41 -46.91
C LYS A 556 -91.93 -43.77 -46.94
#